data_0105835d0562e50dcfbb8c344b58dfaa
#
_entry.id   0105835d0562e50dcfbb8c344b58dfaa
#
_cell.length_a   1.000
_cell.length_b   1.000
_cell.length_c   1.000
_cell.angle_alpha   90.00
_cell.angle_beta   90.00
_cell.angle_gamma   90.00
#
_symmetry.space_group_name_H-M   'P 1'
#
loop_
_entity.id
_entity.type
_entity.pdbx_description
1 polymer ?
#
loop_
_entity_poly.entity_id
_entity_poly.type
_entity_poly.pdbx_seq_one_letter_code
_entity_poly.pdbx_strand_id
1 'polypeptide(L)'
;MAAQGRKNVHGKAGVRFKAGYTKSKHENKLRTLATDLIIHERVTVTSGMVKELKSLTDHLITLAKRGDLHAIRQAAAVVRNVKASEDTSALDKLFKELGNRYESRNGGYTRALKAGNRKGDNAQVCIVELVK
;
A
#
# COMPACT_ATOMS: atom_id res chain seq x y z
N MET A 1 -33.73 5.77 -18.10
CA MET A 1 -32.67 6.23 -17.16
C MET A 1 -31.35 5.62 -17.60
N ALA A 2 -30.39 6.45 -17.88
CA ALA A 2 -29.06 5.94 -18.14
C ALA A 2 -28.59 5.17 -16.88
N ALA A 3 -28.25 3.91 -17.07
CA ALA A 3 -27.62 3.15 -16.01
C ALA A 3 -26.44 3.99 -15.49
N GLN A 4 -26.43 4.29 -14.23
CA GLN A 4 -25.28 4.90 -13.59
C GLN A 4 -24.15 3.90 -13.65
N GLY A 5 -23.47 3.89 -14.80
CA GLY A 5 -22.34 3.03 -14.99
C GLY A 5 -21.30 3.27 -13.90
N ARG A 6 -20.44 2.33 -13.73
CA ARG A 6 -19.30 2.35 -12.80
C ARG A 6 -18.32 3.45 -13.19
N LYS A 7 -18.70 4.70 -12.98
CA LYS A 7 -17.91 5.88 -13.42
C LYS A 7 -16.47 5.87 -12.94
N ASN A 8 -16.18 5.12 -11.88
CA ASN A 8 -14.89 5.19 -11.20
C ASN A 8 -14.07 3.91 -11.29
N VAL A 9 -14.45 2.96 -12.14
CA VAL A 9 -13.80 1.64 -12.18
C VAL A 9 -12.71 1.55 -13.24
N HIS A 10 -12.78 2.34 -14.29
CA HIS A 10 -11.88 2.23 -15.43
C HIS A 10 -11.28 3.57 -15.83
N GLY A 11 -10.02 3.75 -15.58
CA GLY A 11 -9.15 4.75 -16.16
C GLY A 11 -9.49 6.21 -15.88
N LYS A 12 -10.57 6.74 -16.38
CA LYS A 12 -10.89 8.18 -16.32
C LYS A 12 -11.07 8.76 -14.92
N ALA A 13 -11.34 7.95 -13.93
CA ALA A 13 -11.56 8.39 -12.56
C ALA A 13 -10.44 7.96 -11.59
N GLY A 14 -9.28 7.63 -12.10
CA GLY A 14 -8.08 7.38 -11.32
C GLY A 14 -7.83 5.94 -10.88
N VAL A 15 -8.64 4.98 -11.33
CA VAL A 15 -8.33 3.56 -11.16
C VAL A 15 -7.50 3.08 -12.34
N ARG A 16 -6.30 2.60 -12.09
CA ARG A 16 -5.32 2.24 -13.13
C ARG A 16 -5.53 0.88 -13.77
N PHE A 17 -6.40 0.05 -13.22
CA PHE A 17 -6.72 -1.27 -13.75
C PHE A 17 -8.20 -1.55 -13.59
N LYS A 18 -8.70 -2.55 -14.29
CA LYS A 18 -10.09 -3.01 -14.14
C LYS A 18 -10.30 -3.59 -12.74
N ALA A 19 -11.14 -2.94 -11.97
CA ALA A 19 -11.57 -3.44 -10.66
C ALA A 19 -13.07 -3.67 -10.67
N GLY A 20 -13.52 -4.72 -10.01
CA GLY A 20 -14.94 -5.03 -9.86
C GLY A 20 -15.68 -4.13 -8.86
N TYR A 21 -15.06 -3.07 -8.37
CA TYR A 21 -15.56 -2.22 -7.29
C TYR A 21 -15.25 -0.73 -7.57
N THR A 22 -15.84 0.15 -6.77
CA THR A 22 -15.72 1.61 -6.94
C THR A 22 -14.32 2.12 -6.58
N LYS A 23 -14.03 3.36 -6.99
CA LYS A 23 -12.78 4.06 -6.61
C LYS A 23 -12.56 4.09 -5.10
N SER A 24 -13.60 4.41 -4.31
CA SER A 24 -13.49 4.44 -2.85
C SER A 24 -13.10 3.08 -2.25
N LYS A 25 -13.67 1.99 -2.73
CA LYS A 25 -13.30 0.64 -2.30
C LYS A 25 -11.87 0.28 -2.69
N HIS A 26 -11.44 0.69 -3.87
CA HIS A 26 -10.07 0.50 -4.33
C HIS A 26 -9.05 1.23 -3.43
N GLU A 27 -9.31 2.50 -3.14
CA GLU A 27 -8.46 3.30 -2.24
C GLU A 27 -8.42 2.71 -0.82
N ASN A 28 -9.56 2.28 -0.30
CA ASN A 28 -9.63 1.62 1.00
C ASN A 28 -8.83 0.32 1.04
N LYS A 29 -8.89 -0.48 -0.02
CA LYS A 29 -8.10 -1.70 -0.15
C LYS A 29 -6.61 -1.40 -0.16
N LEU A 30 -6.18 -0.40 -0.92
CA LEU A 30 -4.77 0.02 -0.96
C LEU A 30 -4.27 0.48 0.42
N ARG A 31 -5.07 1.26 1.14
CA ARG A 31 -4.73 1.69 2.50
C ARG A 31 -4.54 0.51 3.46
N THR A 32 -5.42 -0.48 3.39
CA THR A 32 -5.31 -1.70 4.19
C THR A 32 -4.05 -2.48 3.82
N LEU A 33 -3.80 -2.71 2.53
CA LEU A 33 -2.61 -3.43 2.06
C LEU A 33 -1.30 -2.71 2.42
N ALA A 34 -1.27 -1.38 2.33
CA ALA A 34 -0.10 -0.61 2.74
C ALA A 34 0.14 -0.71 4.25
N THR A 35 -0.92 -0.70 5.06
CA THR A 35 -0.81 -0.91 6.51
C THR A 35 -0.29 -2.31 6.84
N ASP A 36 -0.82 -3.34 6.18
CA ASP A 36 -0.36 -4.72 6.34
C ASP A 36 1.10 -4.88 5.94
N LEU A 37 1.52 -4.21 4.86
CA LEU A 37 2.91 -4.22 4.42
C LEU A 37 3.86 -3.56 5.45
N ILE A 38 3.42 -2.49 6.09
CA ILE A 38 4.19 -1.88 7.19
C ILE A 38 4.30 -2.82 8.38
N ILE A 39 3.22 -3.49 8.76
CA ILE A 39 3.18 -4.38 9.93
C ILE A 39 4.01 -5.64 9.70
N HIS A 40 3.72 -6.34 8.62
CA HIS A 40 4.27 -7.68 8.32
C HIS A 40 5.51 -7.66 7.42
N GLU A 41 5.84 -6.51 6.84
CA GLU A 41 6.95 -6.29 5.90
C GLU A 41 6.83 -7.11 4.60
N ARG A 42 5.80 -7.89 4.45
CA ARG A 42 5.53 -8.77 3.31
C ARG A 42 4.04 -9.02 3.13
N VAL A 43 3.53 -8.82 1.93
CA VAL A 43 2.11 -9.01 1.59
C VAL A 43 1.98 -9.68 0.24
N THR A 44 1.03 -10.62 0.13
CA THR A 44 0.70 -11.28 -1.13
C THR A 44 -0.49 -10.59 -1.78
N VAL A 45 -0.34 -10.13 -3.01
CA VAL A 45 -1.37 -9.40 -3.76
C VAL A 45 -1.45 -9.89 -5.21
N THR A 46 -2.56 -9.58 -5.87
CA THR A 46 -2.67 -9.81 -7.32
C THR A 46 -1.77 -8.82 -8.09
N SER A 47 -1.31 -9.23 -9.26
CA SER A 47 -0.37 -8.42 -10.07
C SER A 47 -0.87 -7.01 -10.40
N GLY A 48 -2.19 -6.83 -10.54
CA GLY A 48 -2.79 -5.52 -10.80
C GLY A 48 -2.65 -4.50 -9.68
N MET A 49 -2.45 -4.94 -8.43
CA MET A 49 -2.30 -4.08 -7.25
C MET A 49 -0.86 -3.64 -6.98
N VAL A 50 0.12 -4.34 -7.55
CA VAL A 50 1.54 -4.19 -7.21
C VAL A 50 2.05 -2.77 -7.42
N LYS A 51 1.80 -2.19 -8.58
CA LYS A 51 2.32 -0.86 -8.94
C LYS A 51 1.82 0.23 -8.00
N GLU A 52 0.53 0.24 -7.72
CA GLU A 52 -0.07 1.26 -6.85
C GLU A 52 0.31 1.05 -5.39
N LEU A 53 0.37 -0.20 -4.92
CA LEU A 53 0.81 -0.52 -3.57
C LEU A 53 2.26 -0.08 -3.33
N LYS A 54 3.16 -0.38 -4.26
CA LYS A 54 4.56 0.07 -4.18
C LYS A 54 4.66 1.59 -4.13
N SER A 55 3.99 2.28 -5.04
CA SER A 55 3.99 3.75 -5.10
C SER A 55 3.48 4.37 -3.79
N LEU A 56 2.39 3.85 -3.24
CA LEU A 56 1.84 4.33 -1.97
C LEU A 56 2.79 4.07 -0.79
N THR A 57 3.34 2.87 -0.70
CA THR A 57 4.26 2.50 0.39
C THR A 57 5.57 3.30 0.31
N ASP A 58 6.14 3.46 -0.86
CA ASP A 58 7.35 4.27 -1.05
C ASP A 58 7.11 5.74 -0.66
N HIS A 59 5.94 6.28 -0.97
CA HIS A 59 5.54 7.62 -0.53
C HIS A 59 5.42 7.71 1.01
N LEU A 60 4.82 6.72 1.66
CA LEU A 60 4.72 6.67 3.12
C LEU A 60 6.09 6.60 3.80
N ILE A 61 7.02 5.84 3.26
CA ILE A 61 8.41 5.77 3.77
C ILE A 61 9.13 7.11 3.57
N THR A 62 8.90 7.79 2.45
CA THR A 62 9.45 9.14 2.22
C THR A 62 8.93 10.13 3.25
N LEU A 63 7.64 10.08 3.59
CA LEU A 63 7.07 10.89 4.69
C LEU A 63 7.70 10.54 6.04
N ALA A 64 7.93 9.26 6.30
CA ALA A 64 8.58 8.80 7.54
C ALA A 64 10.01 9.33 7.67
N LYS A 65 10.75 9.38 6.57
CA LYS A 65 12.10 9.96 6.53
C LYS A 65 12.10 11.47 6.82
N ARG A 66 11.08 12.20 6.40
CA ARG A 66 10.94 13.62 6.74
C ARG A 66 10.75 13.84 8.24
N GLY A 67 9.92 13.02 8.87
CA GLY A 67 9.72 13.00 10.31
C GLY A 67 9.05 14.23 10.94
N ASP A 68 8.63 15.22 10.14
CA ASP A 68 7.97 16.42 10.64
C ASP A 68 6.49 16.15 10.99
N LEU A 69 5.90 17.03 11.79
CA LEU A 69 4.49 16.88 12.22
C LEU A 69 3.53 16.81 11.03
N HIS A 70 3.80 17.57 9.98
CA HIS A 70 2.98 17.57 8.77
C HIS A 70 3.05 16.21 8.06
N ALA A 71 4.24 15.61 7.95
CA ALA A 71 4.40 14.27 7.38
C ALA A 71 3.67 13.21 8.21
N ILE A 72 3.72 13.31 9.55
CA ILE A 72 2.99 12.40 10.44
C ILE A 72 1.48 12.49 10.19
N ARG A 73 0.93 13.69 10.07
CA ARG A 73 -0.50 13.89 9.79
C ARG A 73 -0.91 13.36 8.43
N GLN A 74 -0.09 13.55 7.40
CA GLN A 74 -0.33 13.01 6.06
C GLN A 74 -0.30 11.46 6.06
N ALA A 75 0.67 10.86 6.72
CA ALA A 75 0.77 9.40 6.84
C ALA A 75 -0.39 8.82 7.66
N ALA A 76 -0.80 9.47 8.74
CA ALA A 76 -1.93 9.06 9.57
C ALA A 76 -3.27 9.06 8.81
N ALA A 77 -3.42 9.90 7.80
CA ALA A 77 -4.59 9.90 6.92
C ALA A 77 -4.69 8.64 6.06
N VAL A 78 -3.59 7.95 5.80
CA VAL A 78 -3.51 6.76 4.95
C VAL A 78 -3.39 5.49 5.79
N VAL A 79 -2.45 5.43 6.72
CA VAL A 79 -2.20 4.25 7.56
C VAL A 79 -3.37 4.00 8.50
N ARG A 80 -3.82 2.75 8.58
CA ARG A 80 -4.90 2.36 9.50
C ARG A 80 -4.39 2.38 10.95
N ASN A 81 -5.27 2.73 11.86
CA ASN A 81 -4.98 2.69 13.30
C ASN A 81 -5.05 1.24 13.82
N VAL A 82 -4.02 0.49 13.52
CA VAL A 82 -3.86 -0.92 13.90
C VAL A 82 -2.54 -1.08 14.65
N LYS A 83 -2.52 -1.97 15.64
CA LYS A 83 -1.30 -2.29 16.36
C LYS A 83 -0.38 -3.18 15.53
N ALA A 84 0.89 -2.82 15.43
CA ALA A 84 1.93 -3.66 14.84
C ALA A 84 2.48 -4.67 15.85
N SER A 85 2.52 -4.30 17.14
CA SER A 85 2.86 -5.16 18.28
C SER A 85 2.06 -4.72 19.51
N GLU A 86 2.30 -5.34 20.66
CA GLU A 86 1.58 -4.99 21.91
C GLU A 86 1.70 -3.50 22.26
N ASP A 87 2.87 -2.91 22.04
CA ASP A 87 3.19 -1.54 22.45
C ASP A 87 3.33 -0.54 21.31
N THR A 88 3.28 -0.97 20.03
CA THR A 88 3.51 -0.10 18.87
C THR A 88 2.38 -0.16 17.89
N SER A 89 1.97 1.02 17.38
CA SER A 89 1.03 1.13 16.26
C SER A 89 1.75 0.98 14.92
N ALA A 90 0.99 0.74 13.83
CA ALA A 90 1.55 0.71 12.49
C ALA A 90 2.21 2.04 12.12
N LEU A 91 1.64 3.17 12.56
CA LEU A 91 2.20 4.50 12.34
C LEU A 91 3.53 4.68 13.10
N ASP A 92 3.61 4.23 14.36
CA ASP A 92 4.85 4.26 15.14
C ASP A 92 5.95 3.42 14.49
N LYS A 93 5.62 2.22 14.02
CA LYS A 93 6.56 1.37 13.30
C LYS A 93 7.10 2.05 12.05
N LEU A 94 6.21 2.71 11.29
CA LEU A 94 6.59 3.46 10.09
C LEU A 94 7.62 4.56 10.41
N PHE A 95 7.37 5.40 11.40
CA PHE A 95 8.22 6.55 11.71
C PHE A 95 9.46 6.21 12.52
N LYS A 96 9.34 5.33 13.52
CA LYS A 96 10.46 5.01 14.41
C LYS A 96 11.40 3.93 13.87
N GLU A 97 10.88 2.97 13.13
CA GLU A 97 11.66 1.83 12.64
C GLU A 97 11.99 1.99 11.15
N LEU A 98 10.98 2.07 10.28
CA LEU A 98 11.20 2.09 8.84
C LEU A 98 11.84 3.39 8.35
N GLY A 99 11.45 4.53 8.92
CA GLY A 99 12.08 5.81 8.62
C GLY A 99 13.58 5.80 8.85
N ASN A 100 14.02 5.28 9.98
CA ASN A 100 15.43 5.16 10.33
C ASN A 100 16.15 4.10 9.48
N ARG A 101 15.50 2.96 9.24
CA ARG A 101 16.07 1.87 8.42
C ARG A 101 16.44 2.34 7.01
N TYR A 102 15.63 3.19 6.41
CA TYR A 102 15.80 3.66 5.04
C TYR A 102 16.41 5.06 4.91
N GLU A 103 16.96 5.62 5.97
CA GLU A 103 17.51 6.98 5.95
C GLU A 103 18.53 7.18 4.82
N SER A 104 19.44 6.23 4.63
CA SER A 104 20.47 6.28 3.61
C SER A 104 20.02 5.90 2.19
N ARG A 105 18.84 5.34 2.04
CA ARG A 105 18.33 4.85 0.75
C ARG A 105 17.47 5.90 0.07
N ASN A 106 17.76 6.23 -1.17
CA ASN A 106 17.07 7.26 -1.95
C ASN A 106 15.94 6.71 -2.85
N GLY A 107 15.06 5.88 -2.32
CA GLY A 107 13.94 5.29 -3.04
C GLY A 107 14.07 3.78 -3.24
N GLY A 108 13.08 3.17 -3.91
CA GLY A 108 13.08 1.73 -4.13
C GLY A 108 13.03 0.91 -2.85
N TYR A 109 12.18 1.30 -1.91
CA TYR A 109 12.05 0.64 -0.60
C TYR A 109 11.29 -0.68 -0.66
N THR A 110 10.58 -0.91 -1.76
CA THR A 110 9.74 -2.09 -1.95
C THR A 110 10.14 -2.86 -3.20
N ARG A 111 10.04 -4.17 -3.13
CA ARG A 111 10.22 -5.03 -4.31
C ARG A 111 9.04 -5.98 -4.46
N ALA A 112 8.76 -6.39 -5.68
CA ALA A 112 7.72 -7.36 -6.01
C ALA A 112 8.33 -8.61 -6.62
N LEU A 113 7.93 -9.76 -6.11
CA LEU A 113 8.34 -11.07 -6.58
C LEU A 113 7.11 -11.81 -7.14
N LYS A 114 7.23 -12.40 -8.31
CA LYS A 114 6.17 -13.24 -8.88
C LYS A 114 6.05 -14.53 -8.05
N ALA A 115 4.83 -14.85 -7.63
CA ALA A 115 4.55 -16.02 -6.79
C ALA A 115 3.68 -17.08 -7.51
N GLY A 116 3.54 -16.98 -8.82
CA GLY A 116 2.72 -17.91 -9.62
C GLY A 116 1.26 -17.48 -9.71
N ASN A 117 0.36 -18.43 -9.85
CA ASN A 117 -1.06 -18.19 -10.07
C ASN A 117 -1.88 -18.72 -8.88
N ARG A 118 -2.93 -17.99 -8.53
CA ARG A 118 -3.85 -18.37 -7.46
C ARG A 118 -4.74 -19.52 -7.92
N LYS A 119 -4.94 -20.50 -7.03
CA LYS A 119 -5.91 -21.58 -7.27
C LYS A 119 -7.32 -21.00 -7.34
N GLY A 120 -8.13 -21.51 -8.21
CA GLY A 120 -9.54 -21.12 -8.36
C GLY A 120 -9.79 -20.21 -9.55
N ASP A 121 -9.13 -19.06 -9.66
CA ASP A 121 -9.32 -18.09 -10.74
C ASP A 121 -8.09 -17.88 -11.64
N ASN A 122 -6.99 -18.59 -11.36
CA ASN A 122 -5.73 -18.48 -12.09
C ASN A 122 -5.16 -17.04 -12.15
N ALA A 123 -5.52 -16.18 -11.20
CA ALA A 123 -5.00 -14.82 -11.14
C ALA A 123 -3.50 -14.84 -10.80
N GLN A 124 -2.71 -14.05 -11.52
CA GLN A 124 -1.30 -13.86 -11.20
C GLN A 124 -1.14 -13.21 -9.83
N VAL A 125 -0.32 -13.81 -9.00
CA VAL A 125 -0.07 -13.35 -7.64
C VAL A 125 1.40 -12.94 -7.51
N CYS A 126 1.61 -11.83 -6.81
CA CYS A 126 2.93 -11.31 -6.49
C CYS A 126 3.07 -11.12 -4.99
N ILE A 127 4.28 -11.26 -4.50
CA ILE A 127 4.65 -10.91 -3.14
C ILE A 127 5.32 -9.55 -3.19
N VAL A 128 4.77 -8.59 -2.47
CA VAL A 128 5.38 -7.28 -2.26
C VAL A 128 6.02 -7.29 -0.89
N GLU A 129 7.29 -6.95 -0.83
CA GLU A 129 8.03 -6.92 0.43
C GLU A 129 8.91 -5.68 0.56
N LEU A 130 9.22 -5.31 1.79
CA LEU A 130 10.18 -4.27 2.09
C LEU A 130 11.60 -4.80 1.86
N VAL A 131 12.43 -4.01 1.20
CA VAL A 131 13.85 -4.35 0.97
C VAL A 131 14.60 -4.24 2.29
N LYS A 132 15.40 -5.24 2.60
CA LYS A 132 16.27 -5.23 3.79
C LYS A 132 17.60 -4.54 3.51
#